data_f0171af3ec30989774c523b68cd4995e
#
_entry.id   f0171af3ec30989774c523b68cd4995e
#
_cell.length_a   1.000
_cell.length_b   1.000
_cell.length_c   1.000
_cell.angle_alpha   90.00
_cell.angle_beta   90.00
_cell.angle_gamma   90.00
#
_symmetry.space_group_name_H-M   'P 1'
#
loop_
_entity.id
_entity.type
_entity.pdbx_description
1 polymer ?
#
loop_
_entity_poly.entity_id
_entity_poly.type
_entity_poly.pdbx_seq_one_letter_code
_entity_poly.pdbx_strand_id
1 'polypeptide(L)'
;MGIFKLKTKRTIRKSILLMLFLISCLTGFSQQKKEKEKFKVIAFYTAINDQAHISFVHEANKWFPKLAEENHFVYDSTDNWNNLNAKFLANYQVVLFLDTRPEAPEQREAFQKYMKNGGGFIGFHFSAFALSDSSYPQNWNWYHNTFLGSGEYGSNTWRPTSAVLRVENQHPITKNLPKTFTSSPNEWYRWSNDLRKNPDIRILLAIDESSFPLGTGPKAHEIWHEGYYPVVWTNKNYKMLYVNMGHNDIDYEGGTNKTLSYTFENKTQSKLILDSLLWLGNSKNK
;
A
#
# COMPACT_ATOMS: atom_id res chain seq x y z
N MET A 1 -59.22 32.11 52.72
CA MET A 1 -58.34 32.79 51.77
C MET A 1 -56.90 32.24 51.91
N GLY A 2 -56.63 31.00 51.63
CA GLY A 2 -55.33 30.36 51.94
C GLY A 2 -54.89 29.18 51.06
N ILE A 3 -55.70 28.79 50.03
CA ILE A 3 -55.44 27.55 49.29
C ILE A 3 -54.91 27.82 47.87
N PHE A 4 -55.01 29.05 47.33
CA PHE A 4 -54.60 29.37 45.95
C PHE A 4 -53.11 29.71 45.75
N LYS A 5 -52.35 30.04 46.82
CA LYS A 5 -50.92 30.42 46.71
C LYS A 5 -49.93 29.25 46.66
N LEU A 6 -50.35 28.05 47.09
CA LEU A 6 -49.43 26.89 47.14
C LEU A 6 -49.35 26.09 45.82
N LYS A 7 -50.43 26.14 44.99
CA LYS A 7 -50.41 25.41 43.71
C LYS A 7 -49.54 26.07 42.63
N THR A 8 -49.46 27.38 42.64
CA THR A 8 -48.67 28.15 41.65
C THR A 8 -47.15 27.96 41.81
N LYS A 9 -46.66 27.92 43.08
CA LYS A 9 -45.22 27.68 43.37
C LYS A 9 -44.76 26.28 42.97
N ARG A 10 -45.63 25.29 43.05
CA ARG A 10 -45.29 23.89 42.72
C ARG A 10 -45.24 23.64 41.22
N THR A 11 -46.07 24.34 40.43
CA THR A 11 -46.10 24.25 38.98
C THR A 11 -44.90 24.96 38.37
N ILE A 12 -44.51 26.14 38.87
CA ILE A 12 -43.30 26.86 38.39
C ILE A 12 -42.02 26.09 38.68
N ARG A 13 -41.89 25.43 39.87
CA ARG A 13 -40.74 24.60 40.18
C ARG A 13 -40.61 23.37 39.27
N LYS A 14 -41.71 22.72 38.91
CA LYS A 14 -41.72 21.59 37.97
C LYS A 14 -41.36 22.03 36.54
N SER A 15 -41.81 23.19 36.08
CA SER A 15 -41.46 23.74 34.77
C SER A 15 -39.99 24.16 34.67
N ILE A 16 -39.41 24.73 35.75
CA ILE A 16 -37.99 25.10 35.80
C ILE A 16 -37.11 23.84 35.84
N LEU A 17 -37.53 22.78 36.58
CA LEU A 17 -36.78 21.50 36.60
C LEU A 17 -36.83 20.79 35.25
N LEU A 18 -37.95 20.84 34.53
CA LEU A 18 -38.08 20.28 33.20
C LEU A 18 -37.25 21.05 32.15
N MET A 19 -37.15 22.36 32.27
CA MET A 19 -36.35 23.21 31.36
C MET A 19 -34.84 23.01 31.62
N LEU A 20 -34.39 22.82 32.84
CA LEU A 20 -33.03 22.50 33.17
C LEU A 20 -32.62 21.07 32.72
N PHE A 21 -33.57 20.14 32.70
CA PHE A 21 -33.29 18.78 32.14
C PHE A 21 -33.23 18.80 30.60
N LEU A 22 -34.00 19.62 29.90
CA LEU A 22 -33.93 19.81 28.45
C LEU A 22 -32.65 20.54 28.01
N ILE A 23 -32.13 21.48 28.81
CA ILE A 23 -30.86 22.16 28.52
C ILE A 23 -29.67 21.21 28.74
N SER A 24 -29.73 20.31 29.71
CA SER A 24 -28.67 19.29 29.90
C SER A 24 -28.64 18.22 28.81
N CYS A 25 -29.75 17.95 28.12
CA CYS A 25 -29.78 17.05 26.95
C CYS A 25 -29.25 17.68 25.68
N LEU A 26 -29.27 19.02 25.56
CA LEU A 26 -28.78 19.74 24.37
C LEU A 26 -27.25 20.00 24.42
N THR A 27 -26.59 19.86 25.60
CA THR A 27 -25.13 20.00 25.71
C THR A 27 -24.37 18.69 25.53
N GLY A 28 -25.10 17.58 25.31
CA GLY A 28 -24.55 16.25 25.05
C GLY A 28 -24.10 15.99 23.60
N PHE A 29 -23.99 17.00 22.74
CA PHE A 29 -23.20 16.88 21.53
C PHE A 29 -21.73 16.80 21.94
N SER A 30 -21.29 15.60 22.30
CA SER A 30 -19.89 15.26 22.39
C SER A 30 -19.21 15.79 21.13
N GLN A 31 -18.42 16.83 21.26
CA GLN A 31 -17.40 17.12 20.27
C GLN A 31 -16.55 15.84 20.17
N GLN A 32 -16.85 15.03 19.18
CA GLN A 32 -16.03 13.86 18.86
C GLN A 32 -14.64 14.44 18.61
N LYS A 33 -13.76 14.29 19.60
CA LYS A 33 -12.38 14.79 19.53
C LYS A 33 -11.76 14.13 18.32
N LYS A 34 -11.60 14.88 17.21
CA LYS A 34 -11.04 14.37 15.97
C LYS A 34 -9.71 13.72 16.35
N GLU A 35 -9.59 12.40 16.23
CA GLU A 35 -8.34 11.72 16.56
C GLU A 35 -7.23 12.34 15.73
N LYS A 36 -6.08 12.56 16.38
CA LYS A 36 -4.94 13.20 15.72
C LYS A 36 -4.40 12.26 14.63
N GLU A 37 -4.22 12.80 13.44
CA GLU A 37 -3.59 12.10 12.33
C GLU A 37 -2.25 11.51 12.77
N LYS A 38 -2.04 10.23 12.47
CA LYS A 38 -0.86 9.46 12.92
C LYS A 38 0.36 9.75 12.06
N PHE A 39 0.20 9.83 10.73
CA PHE A 39 1.25 10.07 9.73
C PHE A 39 0.62 10.44 8.38
N LYS A 40 1.47 10.84 7.42
CA LYS A 40 1.06 11.19 6.06
C LYS A 40 1.75 10.31 5.04
N VAL A 41 0.99 9.92 4.03
CA VAL A 41 1.42 9.09 2.89
C VAL A 41 1.27 9.90 1.62
N ILE A 42 2.26 9.86 0.74
CA ILE A 42 2.19 10.38 -0.63
C ILE A 42 2.42 9.26 -1.64
N ALA A 43 1.54 9.12 -2.61
CA ALA A 43 1.69 8.19 -3.72
C ALA A 43 2.07 8.93 -5.00
N PHE A 44 3.12 8.45 -5.67
CA PHE A 44 3.54 8.89 -7.00
C PHE A 44 3.14 7.86 -8.04
N TYR A 45 2.66 8.33 -9.20
CA TYR A 45 2.22 7.47 -10.30
C TYR A 45 2.32 8.19 -11.65
N THR A 46 2.13 7.45 -12.75
CA THR A 46 1.97 8.03 -14.10
C THR A 46 0.64 7.66 -14.72
N ALA A 47 0.14 6.46 -14.50
CA ALA A 47 -1.10 5.94 -15.09
C ALA A 47 -1.12 6.05 -16.63
N ILE A 48 -0.05 5.62 -17.27
CA ILE A 48 0.10 5.66 -18.75
C ILE A 48 0.52 4.30 -19.28
N ASN A 49 0.35 4.11 -20.59
CA ASN A 49 0.75 2.97 -21.42
C ASN A 49 -0.07 1.69 -21.15
N ASP A 50 0.17 0.98 -20.07
CA ASP A 50 -0.43 -0.32 -19.80
C ASP A 50 -1.76 -0.18 -19.05
N GLN A 51 -2.85 -0.73 -19.61
CA GLN A 51 -4.20 -0.61 -19.07
C GLN A 51 -4.35 -1.29 -17.69
N ALA A 52 -3.61 -2.35 -17.42
CA ALA A 52 -3.64 -3.00 -16.12
C ALA A 52 -2.97 -2.14 -15.04
N HIS A 53 -1.84 -1.50 -15.34
CA HIS A 53 -1.20 -0.55 -14.45
C HIS A 53 -2.05 0.69 -14.23
N ILE A 54 -2.69 1.25 -15.28
CA ILE A 54 -3.63 2.37 -15.18
C ILE A 54 -4.79 1.99 -14.26
N SER A 55 -5.38 0.81 -14.46
CA SER A 55 -6.48 0.31 -13.62
C SER A 55 -6.06 0.14 -12.16
N PHE A 56 -4.85 -0.37 -11.89
CA PHE A 56 -4.30 -0.46 -10.54
C PHE A 56 -4.15 0.91 -9.87
N VAL A 57 -3.64 1.90 -10.57
CA VAL A 57 -3.53 3.28 -10.06
C VAL A 57 -4.90 3.83 -9.69
N HIS A 58 -5.92 3.61 -10.54
CA HIS A 58 -7.29 4.04 -10.27
C HIS A 58 -7.88 3.31 -9.03
N GLU A 59 -7.68 2.00 -8.92
CA GLU A 59 -8.10 1.24 -7.74
C GLU A 59 -7.41 1.75 -6.48
N ALA A 60 -6.09 1.93 -6.51
CA ALA A 60 -5.30 2.43 -5.40
C ALA A 60 -5.78 3.80 -4.91
N ASN A 61 -5.94 4.76 -5.83
CA ASN A 61 -6.40 6.10 -5.52
C ASN A 61 -7.88 6.17 -5.04
N LYS A 62 -8.64 5.11 -5.24
CA LYS A 62 -9.99 4.96 -4.67
C LYS A 62 -9.97 4.25 -3.30
N TRP A 63 -9.06 3.30 -3.12
CA TRP A 63 -8.97 2.46 -1.92
C TRP A 63 -8.20 3.12 -0.77
N PHE A 64 -7.00 3.66 -1.04
CA PHE A 64 -6.16 4.27 0.01
C PHE A 64 -6.81 5.43 0.77
N PRO A 65 -7.58 6.34 0.16
CA PRO A 65 -8.27 7.40 0.91
C PRO A 65 -9.24 6.85 1.97
N LYS A 66 -9.99 5.78 1.64
CA LYS A 66 -10.91 5.12 2.58
C LYS A 66 -10.14 4.45 3.72
N LEU A 67 -9.05 3.73 3.36
CA LEU A 67 -8.18 3.10 4.35
C LEU A 67 -7.56 4.14 5.29
N ALA A 68 -7.19 5.32 4.77
CA ALA A 68 -6.61 6.41 5.53
C ALA A 68 -7.60 6.99 6.54
N GLU A 69 -8.84 7.24 6.13
CA GLU A 69 -9.91 7.70 7.00
C GLU A 69 -10.16 6.71 8.15
N GLU A 70 -10.32 5.42 7.82
CA GLU A 70 -10.58 4.34 8.80
C GLU A 70 -9.45 4.15 9.81
N ASN A 71 -8.20 4.48 9.44
CA ASN A 71 -7.01 4.23 10.25
C ASN A 71 -6.29 5.49 10.75
N HIS A 72 -6.90 6.67 10.53
CA HIS A 72 -6.45 7.97 11.04
C HIS A 72 -5.04 8.36 10.53
N PHE A 73 -4.79 8.20 9.23
CA PHE A 73 -3.64 8.78 8.54
C PHE A 73 -4.11 9.60 7.33
N VAL A 74 -3.22 10.40 6.74
CA VAL A 74 -3.51 11.19 5.53
C VAL A 74 -2.95 10.45 4.32
N TYR A 75 -3.72 10.39 3.25
CA TYR A 75 -3.28 9.92 1.95
C TYR A 75 -3.43 11.02 0.91
N ASP A 76 -2.33 11.35 0.28
CA ASP A 76 -2.26 12.23 -0.89
C ASP A 76 -1.67 11.44 -2.07
N SER A 77 -1.97 11.87 -3.30
CA SER A 77 -1.38 11.29 -4.51
C SER A 77 -1.08 12.34 -5.56
N THR A 78 -0.11 12.08 -6.42
CA THR A 78 0.32 13.02 -7.47
C THR A 78 0.94 12.30 -8.67
N ASP A 79 0.62 12.78 -9.87
CA ASP A 79 1.29 12.44 -11.13
C ASP A 79 2.41 13.42 -11.49
N ASN A 80 2.55 14.49 -10.72
CA ASN A 80 3.62 15.46 -10.90
C ASN A 80 4.90 15.03 -10.16
N TRP A 81 5.81 14.40 -10.87
CA TRP A 81 7.09 13.94 -10.35
C TRP A 81 8.04 15.07 -9.90
N ASN A 82 7.80 16.34 -10.28
CA ASN A 82 8.55 17.48 -9.74
C ASN A 82 8.30 17.67 -8.24
N ASN A 83 7.22 17.10 -7.70
CA ASN A 83 6.98 17.03 -6.26
C ASN A 83 7.93 16.07 -5.52
N LEU A 84 8.65 15.19 -6.24
CA LEU A 84 9.65 14.32 -5.64
C LEU A 84 10.93 15.10 -5.34
N ASN A 85 10.85 16.01 -4.37
CA ASN A 85 11.93 16.87 -3.91
C ASN A 85 11.96 16.96 -2.37
N ALA A 86 13.10 17.36 -1.81
CA ALA A 86 13.32 17.33 -0.36
C ALA A 86 12.30 18.17 0.43
N LYS A 87 11.90 19.33 -0.08
CA LYS A 87 10.94 20.23 0.58
C LYS A 87 9.54 19.61 0.65
N PHE A 88 9.09 19.00 -0.42
CA PHE A 88 7.78 18.35 -0.47
C PHE A 88 7.75 17.08 0.38
N LEU A 89 8.77 16.21 0.22
CA LEU A 89 8.87 14.94 0.95
C LEU A 89 8.99 15.12 2.47
N ALA A 90 9.49 16.26 2.95
CA ALA A 90 9.55 16.55 4.39
C ALA A 90 8.19 16.55 5.09
N ASN A 91 7.09 16.65 4.35
CA ASN A 91 5.73 16.62 4.89
C ASN A 91 5.16 15.19 5.06
N TYR A 92 5.83 14.16 4.55
CA TYR A 92 5.31 12.80 4.47
C TYR A 92 6.24 11.79 5.16
N GLN A 93 5.66 10.85 5.88
CA GLN A 93 6.37 9.76 6.54
C GLN A 93 6.53 8.54 5.63
N VAL A 94 5.63 8.36 4.64
CA VAL A 94 5.66 7.22 3.72
C VAL A 94 5.46 7.70 2.30
N VAL A 95 6.28 7.19 1.39
CA VAL A 95 6.19 7.38 -0.07
C VAL A 95 5.76 6.07 -0.70
N LEU A 96 4.80 6.12 -1.63
CA LEU A 96 4.40 4.99 -2.47
C LEU A 96 4.81 5.26 -3.91
N PHE A 97 5.34 4.25 -4.60
CA PHE A 97 5.42 4.22 -6.05
C PHE A 97 4.41 3.19 -6.56
N LEU A 98 3.36 3.65 -7.27
CA LEU A 98 2.26 2.79 -7.67
C LEU A 98 2.58 1.99 -8.94
N ASP A 99 2.97 2.67 -10.01
CA ASP A 99 3.14 2.06 -11.33
C ASP A 99 4.47 2.39 -12.02
N THR A 100 5.33 3.15 -11.37
CA THR A 100 6.60 3.57 -11.95
C THR A 100 7.57 4.11 -10.89
N ARG A 101 8.69 4.67 -11.31
CA ARG A 101 9.74 5.27 -10.50
C ARG A 101 10.33 6.49 -11.21
N PRO A 102 11.06 7.38 -10.51
CA PRO A 102 11.56 8.61 -11.12
C PRO A 102 12.66 8.36 -12.16
N GLU A 103 12.68 9.18 -13.19
CA GLU A 103 13.71 9.17 -14.24
C GLU A 103 14.75 10.27 -14.03
N ALA A 104 14.34 11.45 -13.56
CA ALA A 104 15.24 12.59 -13.39
C ALA A 104 16.24 12.39 -12.25
N PRO A 105 17.53 12.71 -12.45
CA PRO A 105 18.58 12.54 -11.44
C PRO A 105 18.30 13.23 -10.11
N GLU A 106 17.79 14.45 -10.15
CA GLU A 106 17.45 15.25 -8.97
C GLU A 106 16.31 14.63 -8.14
N GLN A 107 15.34 14.00 -8.80
CA GLN A 107 14.25 13.26 -8.14
C GLN A 107 14.80 12.00 -7.45
N ARG A 108 15.68 11.27 -8.14
CA ARG A 108 16.39 10.09 -7.61
C ARG A 108 17.22 10.43 -6.38
N GLU A 109 17.97 11.53 -6.43
CA GLU A 109 18.76 12.02 -5.30
C GLU A 109 17.88 12.40 -4.11
N ALA A 110 16.80 13.13 -4.35
CA ALA A 110 15.83 13.52 -3.33
C ALA A 110 15.23 12.30 -2.63
N PHE A 111 14.84 11.27 -3.39
CA PHE A 111 14.31 10.03 -2.84
C PHE A 111 15.37 9.25 -2.05
N GLN A 112 16.60 9.11 -2.56
CA GLN A 112 17.68 8.47 -1.82
C GLN A 112 17.93 9.14 -0.47
N LYS A 113 17.98 10.47 -0.46
CA LYS A 113 18.15 11.26 0.76
C LYS A 113 17.00 11.06 1.73
N TYR A 114 15.77 11.05 1.24
CA TYR A 114 14.58 10.76 2.04
C TYR A 114 14.67 9.38 2.71
N MET A 115 15.06 8.35 1.97
CA MET A 115 15.21 6.99 2.51
C MET A 115 16.35 6.88 3.51
N LYS A 116 17.51 7.50 3.24
CA LYS A 116 18.65 7.56 4.17
C LYS A 116 18.30 8.26 5.49
N ASN A 117 17.38 9.21 5.45
CA ASN A 117 16.89 9.91 6.62
C ASN A 117 15.77 9.18 7.38
N GLY A 118 15.48 7.93 7.03
CA GLY A 118 14.52 7.07 7.72
C GLY A 118 13.08 7.22 7.25
N GLY A 119 12.85 7.75 6.06
CA GLY A 119 11.55 7.76 5.39
C GLY A 119 11.04 6.33 5.13
N GLY A 120 9.72 6.14 5.11
CA GLY A 120 9.07 4.89 4.77
C GLY A 120 8.75 4.79 3.28
N PHE A 121 8.76 3.58 2.72
CA PHE A 121 8.49 3.35 1.30
C PHE A 121 7.73 2.06 1.04
N ILE A 122 6.77 2.09 0.09
CA ILE A 122 6.25 0.90 -0.58
C ILE A 122 6.32 1.09 -2.08
N GLY A 123 6.96 0.15 -2.77
CA GLY A 123 6.92 0.04 -4.23
C GLY A 123 6.04 -1.11 -4.68
N PHE A 124 5.18 -0.87 -5.67
CA PHE A 124 4.30 -1.88 -6.23
C PHE A 124 4.79 -2.32 -7.60
N HIS A 125 4.71 -3.61 -7.87
CA HIS A 125 4.84 -4.29 -9.16
C HIS A 125 5.83 -3.60 -10.13
N PHE A 126 5.33 -2.86 -11.12
CA PHE A 126 6.15 -2.23 -12.16
C PHE A 126 7.12 -1.16 -11.63
N SER A 127 6.93 -0.68 -10.40
CA SER A 127 7.90 0.25 -9.81
C SER A 127 9.31 -0.34 -9.68
N ALA A 128 9.45 -1.67 -9.67
CA ALA A 128 10.74 -2.36 -9.63
C ALA A 128 11.24 -2.86 -11.00
N PHE A 129 10.49 -2.62 -12.08
CA PHE A 129 10.85 -3.12 -13.40
C PHE A 129 12.14 -2.46 -13.91
N ALA A 130 13.13 -3.28 -14.30
CA ALA A 130 14.41 -2.85 -14.88
C ALA A 130 14.79 -3.78 -16.02
N LEU A 131 15.39 -3.24 -17.06
CA LEU A 131 15.89 -3.99 -18.20
C LEU A 131 17.41 -4.06 -18.18
N SER A 132 17.98 -5.08 -18.83
CA SER A 132 19.43 -5.21 -19.05
C SER A 132 19.99 -4.12 -19.96
N ASP A 133 19.15 -3.50 -20.79
CA ASP A 133 19.56 -2.37 -21.61
C ASP A 133 19.86 -1.15 -20.72
N SER A 134 21.14 -0.75 -20.70
CA SER A 134 21.60 0.39 -19.90
C SER A 134 21.01 1.73 -20.38
N SER A 135 20.47 1.81 -21.58
CA SER A 135 19.80 3.00 -22.13
C SER A 135 18.36 3.15 -21.65
N TYR A 136 17.78 2.13 -20.99
CA TYR A 136 16.41 2.23 -20.50
C TYR A 136 16.29 3.33 -19.42
N PRO A 137 15.54 4.42 -19.67
CA PRO A 137 15.58 5.63 -18.84
C PRO A 137 15.22 5.39 -17.38
N GLN A 138 14.37 4.41 -17.14
CA GLN A 138 13.91 4.07 -15.78
C GLN A 138 14.86 3.14 -15.03
N ASN A 139 15.94 2.65 -15.64
CA ASN A 139 16.97 1.91 -14.93
C ASN A 139 17.68 2.82 -13.94
N TRP A 140 17.80 2.34 -12.72
CA TRP A 140 18.38 3.08 -11.61
C TRP A 140 19.16 2.13 -10.70
N ASN A 141 20.46 2.04 -10.94
CA ASN A 141 21.32 1.02 -10.32
C ASN A 141 21.20 0.95 -8.80
N TRP A 142 21.25 2.09 -8.09
CA TRP A 142 21.08 2.09 -6.64
C TRP A 142 19.72 1.50 -6.22
N TYR A 143 18.65 1.87 -6.92
CA TYR A 143 17.28 1.44 -6.59
C TYR A 143 17.10 -0.07 -6.78
N HIS A 144 17.52 -0.60 -7.93
CA HIS A 144 17.31 -2.01 -8.27
C HIS A 144 18.28 -2.95 -7.57
N ASN A 145 19.56 -2.57 -7.42
CA ASN A 145 20.59 -3.47 -6.89
C ASN A 145 20.86 -3.29 -5.40
N THR A 146 20.84 -2.06 -4.87
CA THR A 146 21.14 -1.80 -3.46
C THR A 146 19.87 -1.69 -2.61
N PHE A 147 18.88 -0.94 -3.09
CA PHE A 147 17.70 -0.64 -2.30
C PHE A 147 16.66 -1.76 -2.34
N LEU A 148 16.25 -2.20 -3.54
CA LEU A 148 15.35 -3.35 -3.73
C LEU A 148 16.09 -4.69 -3.69
N GLY A 149 17.32 -4.74 -4.18
CA GLY A 149 18.11 -5.96 -4.29
C GLY A 149 17.68 -6.91 -5.43
N SER A 150 16.60 -6.59 -6.14
CA SER A 150 15.98 -7.44 -7.16
C SER A 150 16.82 -7.59 -8.44
N GLY A 151 17.65 -6.59 -8.75
CA GLY A 151 18.28 -6.51 -10.05
C GLY A 151 17.25 -6.23 -11.15
N GLU A 152 17.46 -6.85 -12.29
CA GLU A 152 16.65 -6.68 -13.48
C GLU A 152 15.41 -7.57 -13.47
N TYR A 153 14.40 -7.19 -14.25
CA TYR A 153 13.29 -8.06 -14.60
C TYR A 153 13.81 -9.25 -15.44
N GLY A 154 13.49 -10.44 -15.02
CA GLY A 154 13.87 -11.66 -15.72
C GLY A 154 12.75 -12.22 -16.61
N SER A 155 11.55 -12.32 -16.04
CA SER A 155 10.36 -12.85 -16.72
C SER A 155 9.12 -12.66 -15.82
N ASN A 156 7.94 -13.02 -16.34
CA ASN A 156 6.68 -12.94 -15.61
C ASN A 156 5.80 -14.18 -15.85
N THR A 157 4.76 -14.33 -15.04
CA THR A 157 3.67 -15.25 -15.30
C THR A 157 2.66 -14.58 -16.24
N TRP A 158 2.90 -14.62 -17.51
CA TRP A 158 1.90 -14.21 -18.47
C TRP A 158 0.79 -15.29 -18.54
N ARG A 159 -0.31 -15.03 -18.16
CA ARG A 159 -1.36 -14.19 -17.63
C ARG A 159 -1.33 -14.02 -16.12
N PRO A 160 -2.06 -13.00 -15.59
CA PRO A 160 -2.29 -12.90 -14.15
C PRO A 160 -2.93 -14.17 -13.60
N THR A 161 -2.31 -14.72 -12.57
CA THR A 161 -2.68 -16.01 -11.97
C THR A 161 -2.70 -15.90 -10.46
N SER A 162 -3.72 -16.45 -9.80
CA SER A 162 -3.74 -16.60 -8.35
C SER A 162 -2.65 -17.57 -7.90
N ALA A 163 -1.98 -17.24 -6.83
CA ALA A 163 -0.97 -18.08 -6.20
C ALA A 163 -1.26 -18.27 -4.72
N VAL A 164 -0.90 -19.41 -4.17
CA VAL A 164 -0.77 -19.58 -2.72
C VAL A 164 0.51 -18.88 -2.30
N LEU A 165 0.40 -17.88 -1.44
CA LEU A 165 1.53 -17.18 -0.87
C LEU A 165 1.85 -17.72 0.51
N ARG A 166 3.13 -17.94 0.80
CA ARG A 166 3.63 -18.44 2.08
C ARG A 166 4.40 -17.35 2.82
N VAL A 167 4.16 -17.21 4.11
CA VAL A 167 4.96 -16.36 5.00
C VAL A 167 6.32 -17.03 5.23
N GLU A 168 7.39 -16.38 4.77
CA GLU A 168 8.77 -16.84 4.90
C GLU A 168 9.42 -16.43 6.22
N ASN A 169 9.13 -15.20 6.65
CA ASN A 169 9.74 -14.65 7.85
C ASN A 169 8.73 -13.92 8.73
N GLN A 170 8.90 -14.10 10.05
CA GLN A 170 8.16 -13.31 11.02
C GLN A 170 8.62 -11.85 11.01
N HIS A 171 7.68 -10.94 10.85
CA HIS A 171 7.90 -9.49 10.83
C HIS A 171 6.66 -8.79 11.40
N PRO A 172 6.74 -7.56 11.92
CA PRO A 172 5.55 -6.82 12.33
C PRO A 172 4.44 -6.79 11.28
N ILE A 173 4.82 -6.75 9.99
CA ILE A 173 3.90 -6.76 8.85
C ILE A 173 3.20 -8.12 8.65
N THR A 174 3.89 -9.23 8.92
CA THR A 174 3.40 -10.59 8.65
C THR A 174 2.82 -11.30 9.87
N LYS A 175 3.02 -10.77 11.07
CA LYS A 175 2.66 -11.46 12.34
C LYS A 175 1.18 -11.83 12.46
N ASN A 176 0.31 -11.08 11.80
CA ASN A 176 -1.15 -11.27 11.85
C ASN A 176 -1.70 -11.94 10.58
N LEU A 177 -0.83 -12.38 9.66
CA LEU A 177 -1.23 -13.12 8.47
C LEU A 177 -1.29 -14.62 8.76
N PRO A 178 -2.14 -15.37 8.07
CA PRO A 178 -2.06 -16.83 8.07
C PRO A 178 -0.72 -17.28 7.47
N LYS A 179 -0.27 -18.50 7.80
CA LYS A 179 0.98 -19.06 7.25
C LYS A 179 1.00 -19.09 5.73
N THR A 180 -0.16 -19.40 5.14
CA THR A 180 -0.41 -19.37 3.69
C THR A 180 -1.76 -18.76 3.41
N PHE A 181 -1.90 -18.12 2.24
CA PHE A 181 -3.19 -17.63 1.74
C PHE A 181 -3.16 -17.52 0.21
N THR A 182 -4.33 -17.66 -0.41
CA THR A 182 -4.47 -17.47 -1.86
C THR A 182 -4.58 -15.99 -2.19
N SER A 183 -3.76 -15.52 -3.13
CA SER A 183 -3.78 -14.15 -3.64
C SER A 183 -4.93 -13.91 -4.61
N SER A 184 -5.23 -12.64 -4.90
CA SER A 184 -5.86 -12.28 -6.18
C SER A 184 -4.94 -12.68 -7.33
N PRO A 185 -5.49 -12.95 -8.54
CA PRO A 185 -4.65 -13.11 -9.71
C PRO A 185 -3.71 -11.92 -9.87
N ASN A 186 -2.47 -12.19 -10.22
CA ASN A 186 -1.47 -11.16 -10.46
C ASN A 186 -0.44 -11.65 -11.47
N GLU A 187 0.13 -10.76 -12.25
CA GLU A 187 1.30 -11.02 -13.05
C GLU A 187 2.53 -11.03 -12.13
N TRP A 188 3.06 -12.21 -11.87
CA TRP A 188 4.19 -12.38 -10.94
C TRP A 188 5.51 -12.19 -11.66
N TYR A 189 6.27 -11.15 -11.30
CA TYR A 189 7.61 -10.93 -11.81
C TYR A 189 8.62 -11.86 -11.16
N ARG A 190 9.56 -12.32 -11.97
CA ARG A 190 10.77 -13.00 -11.56
C ARG A 190 11.97 -12.09 -11.81
N TRP A 191 12.88 -12.10 -10.88
CA TRP A 191 14.03 -11.19 -10.85
C TRP A 191 15.31 -11.89 -11.24
N SER A 192 16.30 -11.15 -11.78
CA SER A 192 17.61 -11.67 -12.15
C SER A 192 18.44 -12.05 -10.92
N ASN A 193 18.30 -11.33 -9.82
CA ASN A 193 19.01 -11.60 -8.59
C ASN A 193 18.28 -12.62 -7.71
N ASP A 194 19.04 -13.56 -7.14
CA ASP A 194 18.53 -14.42 -6.07
C ASP A 194 18.56 -13.63 -4.74
N LEU A 195 17.41 -13.11 -4.34
CA LEU A 195 17.24 -12.30 -3.13
C LEU A 195 17.66 -13.05 -1.84
N ARG A 196 17.65 -14.37 -1.82
CA ARG A 196 18.12 -15.19 -0.68
C ARG A 196 19.61 -15.02 -0.40
N LYS A 197 20.39 -14.69 -1.44
CA LYS A 197 21.84 -14.46 -1.35
C LYS A 197 22.21 -13.06 -0.89
N ASN A 198 21.25 -12.14 -0.87
CA ASN A 198 21.47 -10.76 -0.43
C ASN A 198 21.26 -10.66 1.09
N PRO A 199 22.32 -10.45 1.90
CA PRO A 199 22.21 -10.40 3.35
C PRO A 199 21.40 -9.23 3.89
N ASP A 200 21.20 -8.18 3.08
CA ASP A 200 20.42 -7.00 3.44
C ASP A 200 18.93 -7.21 3.22
N ILE A 201 18.54 -8.19 2.42
CA ILE A 201 17.13 -8.44 2.09
C ILE A 201 16.52 -9.44 3.07
N ARG A 202 15.29 -9.17 3.48
CA ARG A 202 14.44 -10.08 4.24
C ARG A 202 13.17 -10.35 3.45
N ILE A 203 13.05 -11.54 2.90
CA ILE A 203 11.87 -11.98 2.18
C ILE A 203 10.76 -12.24 3.19
N LEU A 204 9.58 -11.66 2.97
CA LEU A 204 8.42 -11.78 3.84
C LEU A 204 7.42 -12.78 3.30
N LEU A 205 7.15 -12.73 1.99
CA LEU A 205 6.26 -13.66 1.30
C LEU A 205 6.93 -14.18 0.02
N ALA A 206 6.71 -15.47 -0.25
CA ALA A 206 7.05 -16.12 -1.51
C ALA A 206 5.87 -16.95 -2.01
N ILE A 207 5.85 -17.30 -3.30
CA ILE A 207 4.89 -18.26 -3.84
C ILE A 207 5.18 -19.63 -3.24
N ASP A 208 4.15 -20.30 -2.74
CA ASP A 208 4.22 -21.64 -2.19
C ASP A 208 4.27 -22.69 -3.32
N GLU A 209 5.05 -23.74 -3.12
CA GLU A 209 5.24 -24.83 -4.10
C GLU A 209 3.93 -25.49 -4.53
N SER A 210 2.89 -25.48 -3.68
CA SER A 210 1.56 -26.00 -4.00
C SER A 210 0.86 -25.23 -5.13
N SER A 211 1.35 -24.03 -5.47
CA SER A 211 0.83 -23.22 -6.58
C SER A 211 1.34 -23.67 -7.95
N PHE A 212 2.38 -24.52 -8.01
CA PHE A 212 2.93 -24.94 -9.27
C PHE A 212 2.20 -26.17 -9.84
N PRO A 213 1.92 -26.20 -11.15
CA PRO A 213 2.13 -25.15 -12.15
C PRO A 213 1.14 -24.01 -11.98
N LEU A 214 1.63 -22.75 -12.05
CA LEU A 214 0.78 -21.55 -11.96
C LEU A 214 -0.15 -21.38 -13.18
N GLY A 215 -0.06 -22.27 -14.12
CA GLY A 215 -0.78 -22.22 -15.38
C GLY A 215 0.11 -21.80 -16.54
N THR A 216 -0.36 -22.10 -17.73
CA THR A 216 0.24 -21.66 -18.97
C THR A 216 -0.51 -20.45 -19.47
N GLY A 217 0.18 -19.33 -19.70
CA GLY A 217 -0.34 -18.26 -20.51
C GLY A 217 -0.49 -18.69 -21.97
N PRO A 218 -0.76 -17.76 -22.89
CA PRO A 218 -0.80 -18.03 -24.33
C PRO A 218 0.50 -18.62 -24.87
N LYS A 219 1.58 -18.53 -24.14
CA LYS A 219 2.87 -19.17 -24.44
C LYS A 219 3.00 -20.45 -23.63
N ALA A 220 2.66 -21.59 -24.25
CA ALA A 220 2.64 -22.91 -23.61
C ALA A 220 3.99 -23.34 -22.97
N HIS A 221 5.10 -22.70 -23.33
CA HIS A 221 6.43 -22.95 -22.75
C HIS A 221 6.72 -22.10 -21.51
N GLU A 222 5.89 -21.12 -21.18
CA GLU A 222 6.00 -20.33 -19.95
C GLU A 222 5.27 -21.03 -18.78
N ILE A 223 5.60 -22.30 -18.55
CA ILE A 223 5.14 -23.03 -17.39
C ILE A 223 6.10 -22.75 -16.24
N TRP A 224 5.57 -22.16 -15.20
CA TRP A 224 6.31 -21.78 -14.02
C TRP A 224 6.29 -22.93 -13.00
N HIS A 225 7.03 -23.99 -13.29
CA HIS A 225 7.04 -25.20 -12.45
C HIS A 225 8.10 -25.17 -11.38
N GLU A 226 9.11 -24.36 -11.53
CA GLU A 226 10.32 -24.45 -10.72
C GLU A 226 10.82 -23.07 -10.29
N GLY A 227 11.48 -23.06 -9.18
CA GLY A 227 12.20 -21.93 -8.69
C GLY A 227 11.59 -21.31 -7.43
N TYR A 228 12.18 -20.24 -7.03
CA TYR A 228 11.81 -19.49 -5.84
C TYR A 228 11.33 -18.10 -6.26
N TYR A 229 10.10 -17.76 -5.88
CA TYR A 229 9.43 -16.52 -6.28
C TYR A 229 9.11 -15.67 -5.07
N PRO A 230 10.05 -14.82 -4.62
CA PRO A 230 9.76 -13.82 -3.60
C PRO A 230 8.83 -12.76 -4.18
N VAL A 231 7.74 -12.47 -3.47
CA VAL A 231 6.71 -11.52 -3.91
C VAL A 231 6.56 -10.33 -3.00
N VAL A 232 7.00 -10.43 -1.74
CA VAL A 232 7.06 -9.32 -0.79
C VAL A 232 8.36 -9.41 0.02
N TRP A 233 9.10 -8.30 0.09
CA TRP A 233 10.32 -8.24 0.89
C TRP A 233 10.63 -6.85 1.40
N THR A 234 11.54 -6.78 2.37
CA THR A 234 12.07 -5.56 2.96
C THR A 234 13.59 -5.57 2.93
N ASN A 235 14.20 -4.39 3.09
CA ASN A 235 15.64 -4.22 3.22
C ASN A 235 15.97 -3.81 4.67
N LYS A 236 16.95 -4.46 5.29
CA LYS A 236 17.34 -4.22 6.69
C LYS A 236 17.90 -2.82 6.95
N ASN A 237 18.44 -2.18 5.89
CA ASN A 237 19.07 -0.86 5.97
C ASN A 237 18.07 0.29 5.74
N TYR A 238 16.83 -0.01 5.29
CA TYR A 238 15.82 0.99 4.94
C TYR A 238 14.44 0.57 5.41
N LYS A 239 13.62 1.53 5.80
CA LYS A 239 12.18 1.32 6.06
C LYS A 239 11.42 1.19 4.74
N MET A 240 11.53 0.05 4.08
CA MET A 240 10.92 -0.16 2.79
C MET A 240 10.19 -1.49 2.69
N LEU A 241 9.25 -1.55 1.79
CA LEU A 241 8.61 -2.77 1.32
C LEU A 241 8.52 -2.75 -0.20
N TYR A 242 8.79 -3.85 -0.84
CA TYR A 242 8.35 -4.10 -2.20
C TYR A 242 7.24 -5.14 -2.22
N VAL A 243 6.23 -4.90 -3.04
CA VAL A 243 5.06 -5.76 -3.21
C VAL A 243 4.86 -6.06 -4.69
N ASN A 244 5.06 -7.30 -5.08
CA ASN A 244 4.88 -7.76 -6.46
C ASN A 244 3.40 -8.00 -6.77
N MET A 245 2.54 -7.02 -6.48
CA MET A 245 1.10 -6.99 -6.73
C MET A 245 0.76 -5.64 -7.36
N GLY A 246 -0.23 -5.62 -8.27
CA GLY A 246 -0.65 -4.39 -8.94
C GLY A 246 -0.90 -4.57 -10.45
N HIS A 247 -0.99 -5.82 -10.94
CA HIS A 247 -1.30 -6.14 -12.31
C HIS A 247 -2.22 -7.37 -12.35
N ASN A 248 -3.53 -7.17 -12.29
CA ASN A 248 -4.51 -8.26 -12.26
C ASN A 248 -5.01 -8.68 -13.65
N ASP A 249 -5.25 -7.75 -14.55
CA ASP A 249 -5.44 -7.89 -16.00
C ASP A 249 -6.22 -9.12 -16.50
N ILE A 250 -7.35 -9.43 -15.89
CA ILE A 250 -8.12 -10.62 -16.33
C ILE A 250 -8.87 -10.37 -17.63
N ASP A 251 -9.20 -9.14 -17.94
CA ASP A 251 -10.08 -8.78 -19.05
C ASP A 251 -9.33 -8.15 -20.23
N TYR A 252 -8.01 -8.28 -20.27
CA TYR A 252 -7.18 -7.73 -21.32
C TYR A 252 -7.59 -8.23 -22.72
N GLU A 253 -7.92 -9.50 -22.84
CA GLU A 253 -8.37 -10.10 -24.10
C GLU A 253 -9.87 -9.86 -24.39
N GLY A 254 -10.68 -9.67 -23.35
CA GLY A 254 -12.10 -9.33 -23.49
C GLY A 254 -12.33 -7.92 -24.05
N GLY A 255 -11.32 -7.09 -24.06
CA GLY A 255 -11.34 -5.76 -24.69
C GLY A 255 -12.24 -4.74 -24.02
N THR A 256 -12.78 -5.05 -22.82
CA THR A 256 -13.68 -4.12 -22.13
C THR A 256 -12.93 -3.04 -21.37
N ASN A 257 -11.70 -3.30 -20.92
CA ASN A 257 -10.79 -2.38 -20.21
C ASN A 257 -11.46 -1.56 -19.08
N LYS A 258 -12.59 -2.05 -18.54
CA LYS A 258 -13.41 -1.25 -17.62
C LYS A 258 -12.92 -1.33 -16.17
N THR A 259 -12.48 -2.51 -15.75
CA THR A 259 -11.99 -2.72 -14.38
C THR A 259 -11.04 -3.91 -14.39
N LEU A 260 -9.77 -3.65 -14.60
CA LEU A 260 -8.75 -4.68 -14.68
C LEU A 260 -8.08 -4.95 -13.34
N SER A 261 -8.26 -4.09 -12.34
CA SER A 261 -7.62 -4.22 -11.04
C SER A 261 -8.60 -4.42 -9.91
N TYR A 262 -8.32 -5.44 -9.09
CA TYR A 262 -8.98 -5.77 -7.84
C TYR A 262 -7.97 -6.33 -6.82
N THR A 263 -6.78 -5.73 -6.82
CA THR A 263 -5.68 -6.08 -5.91
C THR A 263 -6.10 -5.97 -4.45
N PHE A 264 -6.90 -4.96 -4.11
CA PHE A 264 -7.32 -4.67 -2.73
C PHE A 264 -8.64 -5.33 -2.33
N GLU A 265 -9.30 -6.10 -3.19
CA GLU A 265 -10.48 -6.88 -2.82
C GLU A 265 -10.10 -8.10 -1.96
N ASN A 266 -8.88 -8.62 -2.09
CA ASN A 266 -8.38 -9.69 -1.24
C ASN A 266 -8.07 -9.16 0.17
N LYS A 267 -8.84 -9.61 1.16
CA LYS A 267 -8.75 -9.15 2.55
C LYS A 267 -7.37 -9.35 3.17
N THR A 268 -6.68 -10.44 2.83
CA THR A 268 -5.35 -10.74 3.37
C THR A 268 -4.29 -9.84 2.73
N GLN A 269 -4.38 -9.58 1.43
CA GLN A 269 -3.52 -8.61 0.74
C GLN A 269 -3.75 -7.19 1.29
N SER A 270 -5.00 -6.78 1.44
CA SER A 270 -5.36 -5.47 2.00
C SER A 270 -4.84 -5.31 3.43
N LYS A 271 -4.94 -6.37 4.25
CA LYS A 271 -4.38 -6.36 5.60
C LYS A 271 -2.85 -6.25 5.60
N LEU A 272 -2.16 -6.97 4.71
CA LEU A 272 -0.71 -6.85 4.53
C LEU A 272 -0.30 -5.40 4.24
N ILE A 273 -1.00 -4.73 3.33
CA ILE A 273 -0.71 -3.34 2.95
C ILE A 273 -1.00 -2.38 4.11
N LEU A 274 -2.11 -2.56 4.82
CA LEU A 274 -2.42 -1.76 6.01
C LEU A 274 -1.35 -1.92 7.10
N ASP A 275 -1.01 -3.17 7.47
CA ASP A 275 0.01 -3.45 8.49
C ASP A 275 1.38 -2.87 8.07
N SER A 276 1.68 -2.84 6.76
CA SER A 276 2.88 -2.22 6.20
C SER A 276 2.89 -0.71 6.38
N LEU A 277 1.79 -0.03 6.05
CA LEU A 277 1.66 1.42 6.24
C LEU A 277 1.77 1.83 7.70
N LEU A 278 1.10 1.09 8.60
CA LEU A 278 1.17 1.34 10.04
C LEU A 278 2.57 1.12 10.60
N TRP A 279 3.32 0.12 10.11
CA TRP A 279 4.72 -0.10 10.49
C TRP A 279 5.64 1.00 9.96
N LEU A 280 5.49 1.40 8.69
CA LEU A 280 6.31 2.43 8.05
C LEU A 280 6.04 3.82 8.61
N GLY A 281 4.78 4.16 8.85
CA GLY A 281 4.36 5.46 9.35
C GLY A 281 4.66 5.68 10.84
N ASN A 282 4.92 4.61 11.61
CA ASN A 282 5.18 4.73 13.04
C ASN A 282 6.63 5.18 13.31
N SER A 283 6.79 6.39 13.84
CA SER A 283 8.09 6.98 14.18
C SER A 283 8.84 6.25 15.32
N LYS A 284 8.15 5.40 16.10
CA LYS A 284 8.75 4.65 17.23
C LYS A 284 9.56 3.43 16.79
N ASN A 285 9.49 3.04 15.52
CA ASN A 285 10.22 1.89 14.97
C ASN A 285 11.57 2.33 14.34
N LYS A 286 12.36 3.14 15.06
CA LYS A 286 13.75 3.47 14.71
C LYS A 286 14.69 2.43 15.27
#